data_6bac014627efe5be96ccf090386d5dd8
#
_entry.id   6bac014627efe5be96ccf090386d5dd8
#
_cell.length_a   1.000
_cell.length_b   1.000
_cell.length_c   1.000
_cell.angle_alpha   90.00
_cell.angle_beta   90.00
_cell.angle_gamma   90.00
#
_symmetry.space_group_name_H-M   'P 1'
#
loop_
_entity.id
_entity.type
_entity.pdbx_description
1 polymer ?
#
loop_
_entity_poly.entity_id
_entity_poly.type
_entity_poly.pdbx_seq_one_letter_code
_entity_poly.pdbx_strand_id
1 'polypeptide(L)'
;PPKDRQEKLKEFIVEGREKKMTKAEDVLENFGEQLYKLYLMCRSLRIEAEFLNEDELFTYLHSMVSDRPRALKYPDTPFLLDKFLYDTPLYGGLEPQLGKKHMRVIAPISYGKESVFGLFDEFNRLDFAYRWVTRVYCMSKSDVVGELDAERRQWKGKTQSISSTLADVTVRDSVQNAENIDDVAVDRIAEIRDAMNAVEGDHISFVYYSTAIIVTDENREAVEEKAKLIRQIFIERGMQRVKIEDFNAIDAWLGCIPGLVGANIRRPLISTGNLVHMMPLALAWAGDERNKHLDGPPLLYTQTDGSTPYRLNLHIKDVGHSLMIGPTGAGKSVHLNCIEAAFRKYKNARVIIFDKGASSKILTMGVGGKFYDIGRSRSLSFQPLAHIDDEDERQWALDWLCDYLREEGIDVTPEQKGIM
;
A
#
# COMPACT_ATOMS: atom_id res chain seq x y z
N PRO A 1 55.74 -35.95 17.52
CA PRO A 1 55.57 -34.58 17.05
C PRO A 1 54.50 -34.37 15.98
N PRO A 2 53.94 -35.39 15.21
CA PRO A 2 52.84 -35.10 14.30
C PRO A 2 51.47 -35.03 14.99
N LYS A 3 51.27 -35.57 16.18
CA LYS A 3 50.00 -35.59 16.90
C LYS A 3 49.55 -34.20 17.42
N ASP A 4 50.50 -33.42 17.89
CA ASP A 4 50.24 -32.07 18.44
C ASP A 4 49.69 -31.08 17.41
N ARG A 5 50.09 -31.25 16.15
CA ARG A 5 49.59 -30.36 15.06
C ARG A 5 48.17 -30.72 14.60
N GLN A 6 47.76 -31.97 14.69
CA GLN A 6 46.42 -32.41 14.36
C GLN A 6 45.42 -32.09 15.48
N GLU A 7 45.85 -32.15 16.74
CA GLU A 7 45.04 -31.75 17.87
C GLU A 7 44.78 -30.24 17.87
N LYS A 8 45.81 -29.41 17.67
CA LYS A 8 45.68 -27.95 17.53
C LYS A 8 44.80 -27.53 16.34
N LEU A 9 44.82 -28.31 15.24
CA LEU A 9 43.95 -28.04 14.10
C LEU A 9 42.51 -28.41 14.40
N LYS A 10 42.25 -29.46 15.16
CA LYS A 10 40.92 -29.84 15.62
C LYS A 10 40.35 -28.83 16.61
N GLU A 11 41.14 -28.39 17.58
CA GLU A 11 40.77 -27.35 18.54
C GLU A 11 40.43 -26.03 17.80
N PHE A 12 41.28 -25.61 16.84
CA PHE A 12 41.02 -24.40 16.04
C PHE A 12 39.76 -24.50 15.18
N ILE A 13 39.48 -25.70 14.63
CA ILE A 13 38.25 -25.95 13.84
C ILE A 13 37.01 -25.95 14.75
N VAL A 14 37.08 -26.52 15.96
CA VAL A 14 36.00 -26.55 16.93
C VAL A 14 35.74 -25.15 17.47
N GLU A 15 36.79 -24.43 17.90
CA GLU A 15 36.69 -23.02 18.36
C GLU A 15 36.17 -22.09 17.27
N GLY A 16 36.59 -22.31 16.02
CA GLY A 16 36.10 -21.56 14.86
C GLY A 16 34.62 -21.88 14.53
N ARG A 17 34.15 -23.10 14.79
CA ARG A 17 32.72 -23.47 14.67
C ARG A 17 31.90 -22.89 15.80
N GLU A 18 32.35 -22.98 17.05
CA GLU A 18 31.67 -22.39 18.20
C GLU A 18 31.56 -20.86 18.08
N LYS A 19 32.65 -20.16 17.66
CA LYS A 19 32.59 -18.72 17.36
C LYS A 19 31.68 -18.36 16.20
N LYS A 20 31.54 -19.23 15.20
CA LYS A 20 30.56 -19.02 14.10
C LYS A 20 29.13 -19.25 14.56
N MET A 21 28.89 -20.22 15.43
CA MET A 21 27.55 -20.48 15.97
C MET A 21 27.10 -19.36 16.90
N THR A 22 27.91 -18.95 17.86
CA THR A 22 27.63 -17.80 18.74
C THR A 22 27.36 -16.53 17.93
N LYS A 23 28.13 -16.27 16.88
CA LYS A 23 27.91 -15.10 16.02
C LYS A 23 26.58 -15.18 15.22
N ALA A 24 26.12 -16.38 14.89
CA ALA A 24 24.86 -16.56 14.19
C ALA A 24 23.66 -16.38 15.14
N GLU A 25 23.75 -16.87 16.37
CA GLU A 25 22.76 -16.68 17.43
C GLU A 25 22.61 -15.21 17.79
N ASP A 26 23.73 -14.49 18.01
CA ASP A 26 23.75 -13.05 18.27
C ASP A 26 23.09 -12.24 17.12
N VAL A 27 23.30 -12.64 15.85
CA VAL A 27 22.69 -12.00 14.68
C VAL A 27 21.18 -12.25 14.65
N LEU A 28 20.73 -13.46 14.95
CA LEU A 28 19.31 -13.82 14.98
C LEU A 28 18.60 -13.10 16.13
N GLU A 29 19.22 -13.03 17.30
CA GLU A 29 18.66 -12.30 18.46
C GLU A 29 18.52 -10.80 18.13
N ASN A 30 19.57 -10.18 17.62
CA ASN A 30 19.53 -8.78 17.21
C ASN A 30 18.47 -8.53 16.12
N PHE A 31 18.36 -9.44 15.13
CA PHE A 31 17.32 -9.35 14.11
C PHE A 31 15.92 -9.42 14.73
N GLY A 32 15.69 -10.33 15.65
CA GLY A 32 14.43 -10.46 16.38
C GLY A 32 14.06 -9.19 17.16
N GLU A 33 15.05 -8.58 17.85
CA GLU A 33 14.84 -7.31 18.54
C GLU A 33 14.47 -6.16 17.58
N GLN A 34 15.15 -6.03 16.45
CA GLN A 34 14.85 -4.99 15.48
C GLN A 34 13.47 -5.18 14.85
N LEU A 35 13.10 -6.42 14.55
CA LEU A 35 11.79 -6.77 14.04
C LEU A 35 10.68 -6.44 15.03
N TYR A 36 10.90 -6.75 16.33
CA TYR A 36 9.96 -6.41 17.38
C TYR A 36 9.82 -4.90 17.60
N LYS A 37 10.91 -4.15 17.52
CA LYS A 37 10.88 -2.66 17.56
C LYS A 37 10.05 -2.10 16.41
N LEU A 38 10.22 -2.63 15.19
CA LEU A 38 9.42 -2.24 14.03
C LEU A 38 7.92 -2.54 14.24
N TYR A 39 7.61 -3.71 14.77
CA TYR A 39 6.24 -4.09 15.12
C TYR A 39 5.61 -3.12 16.13
N LEU A 40 6.32 -2.78 17.20
CA LEU A 40 5.85 -1.79 18.18
C LEU A 40 5.63 -0.41 17.57
N MET A 41 6.51 0.00 16.65
CA MET A 41 6.35 1.26 15.91
C MET A 41 5.10 1.24 15.04
N CYS A 42 4.84 0.18 14.29
CA CYS A 42 3.60 0.02 13.53
C CYS A 42 2.37 0.15 14.43
N ARG A 43 2.36 -0.54 15.58
CA ARG A 43 1.27 -0.44 16.55
C ARG A 43 1.07 0.97 17.11
N SER A 44 2.16 1.69 17.41
CA SER A 44 2.08 3.07 17.91
C SER A 44 1.45 4.02 16.88
N LEU A 45 1.67 3.76 15.60
CA LEU A 45 1.08 4.48 14.48
C LEU A 45 -0.32 3.97 14.09
N ARG A 46 -0.88 3.01 14.84
CA ARG A 46 -2.15 2.34 14.55
C ARG A 46 -2.17 1.59 13.22
N ILE A 47 -1.02 1.16 12.76
CA ILE A 47 -0.89 0.29 11.59
C ILE A 47 -1.07 -1.15 12.07
N GLU A 48 -2.05 -1.85 11.53
CA GLU A 48 -2.23 -3.29 11.78
C GLU A 48 -1.07 -4.05 11.14
N ALA A 49 -0.32 -4.76 11.96
CA ALA A 49 0.81 -5.58 11.54
C ALA A 49 0.82 -6.88 12.33
N GLU A 50 1.08 -7.99 11.66
CA GLU A 50 1.14 -9.32 12.23
C GLU A 50 2.42 -10.03 11.80
N PHE A 51 2.94 -10.90 12.67
CA PHE A 51 3.99 -11.82 12.30
C PHE A 51 3.36 -13.02 11.60
N LEU A 52 3.84 -13.34 10.41
CA LEU A 52 3.44 -14.55 9.73
C LEU A 52 3.98 -15.78 10.48
N ASN A 53 3.14 -16.79 10.65
CA ASN A 53 3.60 -18.10 11.10
C ASN A 53 4.35 -18.83 9.96
N GLU A 54 4.92 -20.01 10.26
CA GLU A 54 5.75 -20.76 9.30
C GLU A 54 4.98 -21.15 8.03
N ASP A 55 3.72 -21.59 8.15
CA ASP A 55 2.86 -21.95 7.02
C ASP A 55 2.51 -20.73 6.17
N GLU A 56 2.19 -19.63 6.80
CA GLU A 56 1.87 -18.36 6.13
C GLU A 56 3.09 -17.79 5.40
N LEU A 57 4.26 -17.78 6.05
CA LEU A 57 5.51 -17.34 5.44
C LEU A 57 5.87 -18.21 4.24
N PHE A 58 5.74 -19.52 4.38
CA PHE A 58 6.02 -20.48 3.31
C PHE A 58 5.06 -20.30 2.13
N THR A 59 3.77 -20.12 2.42
CA THR A 59 2.73 -19.79 1.43
C THR A 59 3.04 -18.47 0.71
N TYR A 60 3.45 -17.45 1.45
CA TYR A 60 3.82 -16.15 0.89
C TYR A 60 5.02 -16.26 -0.06
N LEU A 61 6.10 -16.94 0.35
CA LEU A 61 7.27 -17.16 -0.49
C LEU A 61 6.93 -17.98 -1.75
N HIS A 62 6.10 -19.01 -1.62
CA HIS A 62 5.62 -19.80 -2.76
C HIS A 62 4.85 -18.93 -3.76
N SER A 63 4.01 -18.01 -3.30
CA SER A 63 3.25 -17.10 -4.17
C SER A 63 4.12 -16.22 -5.06
N MET A 64 5.41 -16.08 -4.74
CA MET A 64 6.35 -15.29 -5.51
C MET A 64 6.99 -16.05 -6.68
N VAL A 65 7.03 -17.37 -6.58
CA VAL A 65 7.73 -18.26 -7.52
C VAL A 65 6.82 -19.24 -8.25
N SER A 66 5.51 -19.15 -8.03
CA SER A 66 4.50 -20.02 -8.64
C SER A 66 3.50 -19.22 -9.48
N ASP A 67 3.09 -19.76 -10.61
CA ASP A 67 1.97 -19.24 -11.42
C ASP A 67 0.60 -19.69 -10.87
N ARG A 68 0.59 -20.60 -9.90
CA ARG A 68 -0.59 -21.16 -9.23
C ARG A 68 -0.44 -21.12 -7.71
N PRO A 69 -0.42 -19.94 -7.11
CA PRO A 69 -0.23 -19.80 -5.68
C PRO A 69 -1.33 -20.54 -4.91
N ARG A 70 -0.91 -21.32 -3.93
CA ARG A 70 -1.79 -22.09 -3.04
C ARG A 70 -1.24 -22.07 -1.62
N ALA A 71 -2.09 -22.29 -0.63
CA ALA A 71 -1.64 -22.47 0.74
C ALA A 71 -0.78 -23.73 0.87
N LEU A 72 0.38 -23.57 1.48
CA LEU A 72 1.34 -24.63 1.76
C LEU A 72 1.49 -24.80 3.27
N LYS A 73 1.79 -26.03 3.68
CA LYS A 73 2.23 -26.32 5.04
C LYS A 73 3.74 -26.41 5.08
N TYR A 74 4.34 -25.83 6.10
CA TYR A 74 5.77 -25.97 6.35
C TYR A 74 6.10 -27.40 6.74
N PRO A 75 7.08 -28.06 6.10
CA PRO A 75 7.43 -29.44 6.41
C PRO A 75 8.11 -29.58 7.78
N ASP A 76 7.72 -30.63 8.54
CA ASP A 76 8.30 -30.92 9.87
C ASP A 76 9.78 -31.34 9.81
N THR A 77 10.26 -31.72 8.65
CA THR A 77 11.66 -32.18 8.46
C THR A 77 12.49 -31.08 7.82
N PRO A 78 13.78 -30.93 8.24
CA PRO A 78 14.69 -29.98 7.59
C PRO A 78 14.80 -30.21 6.09
N PHE A 79 14.64 -29.15 5.30
CA PHE A 79 14.73 -29.20 3.83
C PHE A 79 15.39 -27.93 3.28
N LEU A 80 15.78 -28.00 2.01
CA LEU A 80 16.26 -26.83 1.29
C LEU A 80 15.08 -26.10 0.64
N LEU A 81 14.91 -24.82 0.94
CA LEU A 81 13.81 -24.01 0.43
C LEU A 81 13.71 -24.06 -1.10
N ASP A 82 14.82 -24.05 -1.79
CA ASP A 82 14.90 -24.13 -3.25
C ASP A 82 14.35 -25.43 -3.85
N LYS A 83 14.14 -26.48 -3.04
CA LYS A 83 13.61 -27.77 -3.50
C LYS A 83 12.09 -27.89 -3.37
N PHE A 84 11.50 -27.12 -2.47
CA PHE A 84 10.07 -27.24 -2.14
C PHE A 84 9.25 -26.00 -2.48
N LEU A 85 9.93 -24.85 -2.64
CA LEU A 85 9.23 -23.60 -2.78
C LEU A 85 8.63 -23.42 -4.18
N TYR A 86 9.29 -23.88 -5.23
CA TYR A 86 8.82 -23.72 -6.60
C TYR A 86 8.14 -24.99 -7.14
N ASP A 87 7.05 -24.80 -7.87
CA ASP A 87 6.32 -25.85 -8.60
C ASP A 87 6.10 -25.46 -10.08
N THR A 88 6.65 -24.35 -10.48
CA THR A 88 6.42 -23.74 -11.78
C THR A 88 7.75 -23.54 -12.52
N PRO A 89 7.90 -24.02 -13.76
CA PRO A 89 9.13 -23.84 -14.52
C PRO A 89 9.35 -22.36 -14.86
N LEU A 90 10.60 -21.92 -14.67
CA LEU A 90 11.05 -20.59 -15.05
C LEU A 90 11.85 -20.71 -16.35
N TYR A 91 11.37 -20.04 -17.39
CA TYR A 91 12.08 -19.94 -18.68
C TYR A 91 12.81 -18.60 -18.74
N GLY A 92 14.14 -18.65 -18.88
CA GLY A 92 14.99 -17.47 -18.98
C GLY A 92 14.98 -16.83 -20.37
N GLY A 93 15.83 -15.82 -20.54
CA GLY A 93 15.99 -15.08 -21.79
C GLY A 93 15.60 -13.62 -21.66
N LEU A 94 15.53 -12.91 -22.79
CA LEU A 94 15.15 -11.49 -22.81
C LEU A 94 13.68 -11.27 -22.43
N GLU A 95 12.87 -12.29 -22.57
CA GLU A 95 11.44 -12.31 -22.27
C GLU A 95 11.14 -13.49 -21.37
N PRO A 96 11.41 -13.39 -20.07
CA PRO A 96 11.23 -14.51 -19.15
C PRO A 96 9.77 -14.89 -19.00
N GLN A 97 9.53 -16.18 -18.71
CA GLN A 97 8.22 -16.73 -18.44
C GLN A 97 8.23 -17.56 -17.16
N LEU A 98 7.20 -17.42 -16.37
CA LEU A 98 6.92 -18.26 -15.21
C LEU A 98 5.70 -19.14 -15.54
N GLY A 99 5.94 -20.42 -15.79
CA GLY A 99 4.93 -21.33 -16.27
C GLY A 99 4.38 -20.91 -17.63
N LYS A 100 3.09 -20.58 -17.68
CA LYS A 100 2.42 -20.09 -18.90
C LYS A 100 2.42 -18.57 -19.03
N LYS A 101 2.86 -17.84 -18.00
CA LYS A 101 2.78 -16.38 -17.96
C LYS A 101 4.07 -15.75 -18.43
N HIS A 102 3.98 -14.89 -19.44
CA HIS A 102 5.04 -13.96 -19.79
C HIS A 102 5.24 -12.97 -18.64
N MET A 103 6.47 -12.52 -18.42
CA MET A 103 6.82 -11.66 -17.30
C MET A 103 7.67 -10.48 -17.79
N ARG A 104 7.42 -9.30 -17.24
CA ARG A 104 8.29 -8.11 -17.38
C ARG A 104 8.55 -7.52 -16.01
N VAL A 105 9.78 -7.07 -15.83
CA VAL A 105 10.23 -6.36 -14.62
C VAL A 105 10.59 -4.95 -15.03
N ILE A 106 9.96 -3.96 -14.41
CA ILE A 106 10.17 -2.54 -14.71
C ILE A 106 10.83 -1.90 -13.50
N ALA A 107 12.00 -1.31 -13.69
CA ALA A 107 12.76 -0.69 -12.61
C ALA A 107 13.30 0.69 -13.02
N PRO A 108 13.17 1.73 -12.18
CA PRO A 108 13.86 2.98 -12.36
C PRO A 108 15.36 2.81 -12.14
N ILE A 109 16.17 3.43 -13.02
CA ILE A 109 17.64 3.41 -12.96
C ILE A 109 18.15 4.69 -12.29
N SER A 110 17.50 5.83 -12.55
CA SER A 110 17.84 7.11 -11.95
C SER A 110 16.60 7.85 -11.50
N TYR A 111 16.74 8.54 -10.40
CA TYR A 111 15.69 9.27 -9.71
C TYR A 111 15.82 10.77 -10.02
N GLY A 112 14.71 11.49 -9.96
CA GLY A 112 14.69 12.94 -10.08
C GLY A 112 15.41 13.61 -8.90
N LYS A 113 15.80 14.86 -9.06
CA LYS A 113 16.42 15.68 -7.99
C LYS A 113 15.40 15.98 -6.89
N GLU A 114 14.14 16.15 -7.25
CA GLU A 114 13.05 16.49 -6.36
C GLU A 114 12.06 15.34 -6.27
N SER A 115 11.45 15.16 -5.12
CA SER A 115 10.40 14.20 -4.88
C SER A 115 9.29 14.83 -4.05
N VAL A 116 8.06 14.38 -4.25
CA VAL A 116 6.87 14.82 -3.52
C VAL A 116 6.23 13.63 -2.81
N PHE A 117 5.53 13.90 -1.72
CA PHE A 117 4.83 12.87 -0.97
C PHE A 117 3.79 12.16 -1.86
N GLY A 118 3.71 10.83 -1.77
CA GLY A 118 2.80 10.04 -2.60
C GLY A 118 3.20 9.97 -4.08
N LEU A 119 4.49 10.09 -4.38
CA LEU A 119 5.00 10.15 -5.76
C LEU A 119 4.48 9.04 -6.66
N PHE A 120 4.27 7.86 -6.11
CA PHE A 120 3.87 6.66 -6.84
C PHE A 120 2.42 6.20 -6.58
N ASP A 121 1.58 7.03 -5.95
CA ASP A 121 0.18 6.67 -5.64
C ASP A 121 -0.66 6.39 -6.90
N GLU A 122 -0.23 6.87 -8.06
CA GLU A 122 -0.91 6.62 -9.33
C GLU A 122 -0.93 5.14 -9.73
N PHE A 123 0.04 4.34 -9.29
CA PHE A 123 0.01 2.91 -9.51
C PHE A 123 -1.20 2.22 -8.89
N ASN A 124 -1.81 2.79 -7.84
CA ASN A 124 -3.03 2.27 -7.25
C ASN A 124 -4.26 2.36 -8.16
N ARG A 125 -4.19 3.14 -9.26
CA ARG A 125 -5.27 3.30 -10.25
C ARG A 125 -5.18 2.34 -11.42
N LEU A 126 -4.14 1.51 -11.49
CA LEU A 126 -3.99 0.52 -12.54
C LEU A 126 -5.12 -0.52 -12.46
N ASP A 127 -5.70 -0.86 -13.60
CA ASP A 127 -6.82 -1.79 -13.76
C ASP A 127 -6.39 -3.27 -13.95
N PHE A 128 -5.11 -3.57 -13.74
CA PHE A 128 -4.55 -4.91 -13.83
C PHE A 128 -3.69 -5.26 -12.60
N ALA A 129 -3.51 -6.55 -12.38
CA ALA A 129 -2.67 -7.05 -11.29
C ALA A 129 -1.18 -6.84 -11.58
N TYR A 130 -0.46 -6.35 -10.60
CA TYR A 130 0.99 -6.20 -10.62
C TYR A 130 1.57 -6.48 -9.22
N ARG A 131 2.86 -6.77 -9.15
CA ARG A 131 3.59 -6.89 -7.89
C ARG A 131 4.60 -5.76 -7.80
N TRP A 132 4.46 -4.92 -6.81
CA TRP A 132 5.41 -3.86 -6.51
C TRP A 132 6.30 -4.27 -5.36
N VAL A 133 7.60 -4.26 -5.57
CA VAL A 133 8.58 -4.61 -4.56
C VAL A 133 9.52 -3.43 -4.33
N THR A 134 9.63 -3.04 -3.08
CA THR A 134 10.58 -2.02 -2.62
C THR A 134 11.53 -2.66 -1.61
N ARG A 135 12.81 -2.45 -1.80
CA ARG A 135 13.85 -2.94 -0.91
C ARG A 135 14.73 -1.79 -0.45
N VAL A 136 14.93 -1.72 0.84
CA VAL A 136 15.71 -0.67 1.49
C VAL A 136 16.85 -1.34 2.26
N TYR A 137 18.08 -0.88 2.04
CA TYR A 137 19.25 -1.28 2.82
C TYR A 137 19.66 -0.10 3.69
N CYS A 138 19.42 -0.22 4.97
CA CYS A 138 19.87 0.76 5.94
C CYS A 138 21.39 0.72 6.05
N MET A 139 22.00 1.89 6.03
CA MET A 139 23.46 2.03 6.10
C MET A 139 23.87 2.64 7.43
N SER A 140 25.06 2.29 7.91
CA SER A 140 25.66 3.00 9.03
C SER A 140 26.09 4.41 8.60
N LYS A 141 26.18 5.33 9.55
CA LYS A 141 26.65 6.71 9.29
C LYS A 141 28.04 6.73 8.62
N SER A 142 28.95 5.87 9.08
CA SER A 142 30.29 5.75 8.50
C SER A 142 30.26 5.27 7.04
N ASP A 143 29.38 4.32 6.71
CA ASP A 143 29.26 3.79 5.36
C ASP A 143 28.68 4.85 4.42
N VAL A 144 27.67 5.60 4.87
CA VAL A 144 27.08 6.71 4.11
C VAL A 144 28.13 7.77 3.80
N VAL A 145 28.89 8.21 4.80
CA VAL A 145 29.96 9.21 4.60
C VAL A 145 31.01 8.67 3.63
N GLY A 146 31.39 7.39 3.75
CA GLY A 146 32.31 6.73 2.85
C GLY A 146 31.87 6.72 1.38
N GLU A 147 30.59 6.39 1.13
CA GLU A 147 29.99 6.39 -0.22
C GLU A 147 29.91 7.80 -0.81
N LEU A 148 29.43 8.78 -0.03
CA LEU A 148 29.36 10.18 -0.47
C LEU A 148 30.75 10.73 -0.77
N ASP A 149 31.76 10.37 0.02
CA ASP A 149 33.15 10.79 -0.23
C ASP A 149 33.72 10.12 -1.49
N ALA A 150 33.37 8.87 -1.75
CA ALA A 150 33.75 8.19 -2.99
C ALA A 150 33.12 8.85 -4.22
N GLU A 151 31.84 9.20 -4.16
CA GLU A 151 31.14 9.94 -5.23
C GLU A 151 31.78 11.33 -5.43
N ARG A 152 32.07 12.05 -4.37
CA ARG A 152 32.78 13.35 -4.41
C ARG A 152 34.12 13.26 -5.12
N ARG A 153 34.90 12.22 -4.82
CA ARG A 153 36.20 11.96 -5.47
C ARG A 153 36.07 11.67 -6.97
N GLN A 154 35.02 10.93 -7.38
CA GLN A 154 34.76 10.70 -8.79
C GLN A 154 34.46 12.00 -9.55
N TRP A 155 33.63 12.88 -8.96
CA TRP A 155 33.32 14.17 -9.58
C TRP A 155 34.55 15.09 -9.65
N LYS A 156 35.38 15.14 -8.60
CA LYS A 156 36.67 15.85 -8.64
C LYS A 156 37.59 15.33 -9.72
N GLY A 157 37.66 14.01 -9.91
CA GLY A 157 38.47 13.42 -10.98
C GLY A 157 38.01 13.81 -12.38
N LYS A 158 36.71 13.93 -12.60
CA LYS A 158 36.14 14.42 -13.88
C LYS A 158 36.49 15.87 -14.14
N THR A 159 36.40 16.77 -13.16
CA THR A 159 36.81 18.18 -13.27
C THR A 159 38.29 18.32 -13.64
N GLN A 160 39.17 17.55 -13.01
CA GLN A 160 40.61 17.59 -13.31
C GLN A 160 40.98 16.99 -14.67
N SER A 161 40.29 15.94 -15.12
CA SER A 161 40.50 15.32 -16.43
C SER A 161 40.11 16.26 -17.58
N ILE A 162 39.04 17.05 -17.40
CA ILE A 162 38.60 18.02 -18.41
C ILE A 162 39.58 19.19 -18.52
N SER A 163 40.06 19.71 -17.41
CA SER A 163 41.04 20.81 -17.41
C SER A 163 42.39 20.41 -18.05
N SER A 164 42.80 19.16 -17.90
CA SER A 164 44.03 18.65 -18.55
C SER A 164 43.84 18.39 -20.06
N THR A 165 42.64 18.03 -20.49
CA THR A 165 42.32 17.78 -21.92
C THR A 165 42.11 19.07 -22.68
N LEU A 166 41.62 20.14 -22.05
CA LEU A 166 41.46 21.48 -22.63
C LEU A 166 42.74 22.20 -22.89
N ALA A 167 43.84 21.85 -22.18
CA ALA A 167 45.17 22.40 -22.46
C ALA A 167 45.72 21.95 -23.83
N ASP A 168 45.15 20.88 -24.42
CA ASP A 168 45.65 20.26 -25.66
C ASP A 168 44.75 20.52 -26.91
N VAL A 169 43.56 21.14 -26.79
CA VAL A 169 42.60 21.26 -27.90
C VAL A 169 42.11 22.69 -28.12
N THR A 170 42.61 23.32 -29.19
CA THR A 170 42.21 24.65 -29.69
C THR A 170 40.98 24.57 -30.59
N VAL A 171 39.77 24.31 -30.07
CA VAL A 171 38.51 24.40 -30.81
C VAL A 171 37.44 25.10 -29.96
N ARG A 172 36.94 26.24 -30.47
CA ARG A 172 35.97 27.12 -29.78
C ARG A 172 34.65 26.46 -29.31
N ASP A 173 34.16 25.43 -29.99
CA ASP A 173 32.92 24.74 -29.61
C ASP A 173 33.08 23.75 -28.44
N SER A 174 34.32 23.35 -28.16
CA SER A 174 34.62 22.48 -27.00
C SER A 174 34.73 23.24 -25.67
N VAL A 175 35.01 24.56 -25.71
CA VAL A 175 35.18 25.40 -24.52
C VAL A 175 33.84 25.64 -23.81
N GLN A 176 32.76 25.98 -24.55
CA GLN A 176 31.43 26.19 -23.95
C GLN A 176 30.83 24.92 -23.34
N ASN A 177 31.05 23.76 -23.95
CA ASN A 177 30.62 22.48 -23.38
C ASN A 177 31.45 22.10 -22.15
N ALA A 178 32.72 22.47 -22.11
CA ALA A 178 33.61 22.20 -21.01
C ALA A 178 33.34 23.11 -19.78
N GLU A 179 33.03 24.39 -20.01
CA GLU A 179 32.61 25.31 -18.95
C GLU A 179 31.30 24.82 -18.30
N ASN A 180 30.31 24.41 -19.10
CA ASN A 180 29.04 23.87 -18.59
C ASN A 180 29.22 22.56 -17.80
N ILE A 181 30.17 21.70 -18.18
CA ILE A 181 30.45 20.45 -17.46
C ILE A 181 31.19 20.73 -16.16
N ASP A 182 32.06 21.74 -16.13
CA ASP A 182 32.81 22.14 -14.95
C ASP A 182 31.86 22.73 -13.89
N ASP A 183 30.91 23.59 -14.28
CA ASP A 183 29.89 24.14 -13.42
C ASP A 183 28.99 23.04 -12.81
N VAL A 184 28.51 22.08 -13.61
CA VAL A 184 27.72 20.95 -13.15
C VAL A 184 28.50 20.09 -12.14
N ALA A 185 29.81 19.90 -12.36
CA ALA A 185 30.63 19.12 -11.45
C ALA A 185 30.89 19.85 -10.13
N VAL A 186 31.07 21.18 -10.18
CA VAL A 186 31.21 22.02 -8.99
C VAL A 186 29.94 22.02 -8.15
N ASP A 187 28.77 22.21 -8.79
CA ASP A 187 27.48 22.16 -8.10
C ASP A 187 27.25 20.79 -7.44
N ARG A 188 27.57 19.70 -8.16
CA ARG A 188 27.42 18.34 -7.61
C ARG A 188 28.34 18.09 -6.41
N ILE A 189 29.57 18.59 -6.45
CA ILE A 189 30.49 18.50 -5.31
C ILE A 189 29.98 19.28 -4.10
N ALA A 190 29.35 20.46 -4.32
CA ALA A 190 28.71 21.23 -3.27
C ALA A 190 27.53 20.51 -2.67
N GLU A 191 26.61 19.99 -3.49
CA GLU A 191 25.45 19.16 -3.07
C GLU A 191 25.91 17.98 -2.19
N ILE A 192 26.94 17.26 -2.62
CA ILE A 192 27.49 16.11 -1.85
C ILE A 192 28.07 16.56 -0.50
N ARG A 193 28.75 17.71 -0.46
CA ARG A 193 29.28 18.25 0.80
C ARG A 193 28.17 18.62 1.78
N ASP A 194 27.12 19.25 1.29
CA ASP A 194 25.95 19.60 2.11
C ASP A 194 25.24 18.36 2.63
N ALA A 195 25.12 17.33 1.80
CA ALA A 195 24.60 16.03 2.21
C ALA A 195 25.47 15.38 3.31
N MET A 196 26.81 15.42 3.19
CA MET A 196 27.72 14.90 4.22
C MET A 196 27.55 15.66 5.54
N ASN A 197 27.49 17.00 5.51
CA ASN A 197 27.26 17.82 6.71
C ASN A 197 25.93 17.46 7.38
N ALA A 198 24.87 17.26 6.59
CA ALA A 198 23.55 16.90 7.12
C ALA A 198 23.54 15.49 7.74
N VAL A 199 24.30 14.54 7.20
CA VAL A 199 24.49 13.20 7.78
C VAL A 199 25.33 13.28 9.06
N GLU A 200 26.40 14.08 9.08
CA GLU A 200 27.24 14.27 10.27
C GLU A 200 26.45 14.93 11.41
N GLY A 201 25.54 15.84 11.09
CA GLY A 201 24.64 16.50 12.03
C GLY A 201 23.41 15.67 12.45
N ASP A 202 23.29 14.41 12.03
CA ASP A 202 22.16 13.51 12.30
C ASP A 202 20.78 14.05 11.82
N HIS A 203 20.77 14.97 10.85
CA HIS A 203 19.55 15.53 10.29
C HIS A 203 18.90 14.61 9.26
N ILE A 204 19.71 13.92 8.46
CA ILE A 204 19.29 12.95 7.44
C ILE A 204 20.23 11.76 7.44
N SER A 205 19.77 10.65 6.86
CA SER A 205 20.63 9.53 6.50
C SER A 205 20.40 9.15 5.05
N PHE A 206 21.19 8.21 4.55
CA PHE A 206 21.02 7.65 3.23
C PHE A 206 20.86 6.13 3.30
N VAL A 207 20.20 5.60 2.29
CA VAL A 207 19.93 4.17 2.15
C VAL A 207 20.17 3.76 0.71
N TYR A 208 20.54 2.51 0.49
CA TYR A 208 20.36 1.94 -0.83
C TYR A 208 18.91 1.56 -1.04
N TYR A 209 18.34 2.07 -2.10
CA TYR A 209 16.94 1.88 -2.45
C TYR A 209 16.82 1.12 -3.77
N SER A 210 15.94 0.14 -3.79
CA SER A 210 15.61 -0.58 -5.01
C SER A 210 14.11 -0.75 -5.08
N THR A 211 13.52 -0.38 -6.20
CA THR A 211 12.10 -0.63 -6.47
C THR A 211 11.94 -1.23 -7.85
N ALA A 212 11.01 -2.17 -7.96
CA ALA A 212 10.67 -2.78 -9.23
C ALA A 212 9.19 -3.18 -9.23
N ILE A 213 8.57 -3.09 -10.39
CA ILE A 213 7.21 -3.57 -10.61
C ILE A 213 7.27 -4.76 -11.58
N ILE A 214 6.63 -5.85 -11.19
CA ILE A 214 6.54 -7.07 -11.98
C ILE A 214 5.12 -7.17 -12.52
N VAL A 215 4.99 -7.36 -13.81
CA VAL A 215 3.73 -7.68 -14.47
C VAL A 215 3.82 -9.02 -15.16
N THR A 216 2.73 -9.76 -15.12
CA THR A 216 2.61 -11.08 -15.77
C THR A 216 1.28 -11.18 -16.50
N ASP A 217 1.28 -11.87 -17.65
CA ASP A 217 0.08 -12.21 -18.39
C ASP A 217 0.34 -13.47 -19.26
N GLU A 218 -0.70 -14.22 -19.57
CA GLU A 218 -0.61 -15.32 -20.53
C GLU A 218 -0.45 -14.81 -21.98
N ASN A 219 -0.96 -13.61 -22.26
CA ASN A 219 -0.79 -12.93 -23.53
C ASN A 219 0.47 -12.05 -23.52
N ARG A 220 1.39 -12.33 -24.44
CA ARG A 220 2.65 -11.59 -24.59
C ARG A 220 2.44 -10.11 -24.90
N GLU A 221 1.48 -9.77 -25.76
CA GLU A 221 1.22 -8.38 -26.16
C GLU A 221 0.65 -7.59 -24.98
N ALA A 222 -0.26 -8.19 -24.21
CA ALA A 222 -0.83 -7.57 -23.02
C ALA A 222 0.23 -7.28 -21.96
N VAL A 223 1.21 -8.16 -21.73
CA VAL A 223 2.31 -7.91 -20.79
C VAL A 223 3.19 -6.75 -21.25
N GLU A 224 3.44 -6.62 -22.56
CA GLU A 224 4.22 -5.49 -23.11
C GLU A 224 3.49 -4.14 -22.95
N GLU A 225 2.18 -4.12 -23.17
CA GLU A 225 1.37 -2.90 -22.98
C GLU A 225 1.35 -2.47 -21.52
N LYS A 226 1.13 -3.41 -20.58
CA LYS A 226 1.20 -3.16 -19.14
C LYS A 226 2.57 -2.61 -18.72
N ALA A 227 3.65 -3.20 -19.23
CA ALA A 227 5.00 -2.76 -18.92
C ALA A 227 5.31 -1.35 -19.44
N LYS A 228 4.84 -1.02 -20.65
CA LYS A 228 4.97 0.32 -21.22
C LYS A 228 4.22 1.36 -20.42
N LEU A 229 2.99 1.05 -19.98
CA LEU A 229 2.18 1.95 -19.16
C LEU A 229 2.88 2.23 -17.81
N ILE A 230 3.35 1.20 -17.12
CA ILE A 230 4.09 1.37 -15.87
C ILE A 230 5.36 2.22 -16.06
N ARG A 231 6.11 1.95 -17.15
CA ARG A 231 7.30 2.75 -17.49
C ARG A 231 6.93 4.21 -17.71
N GLN A 232 5.83 4.48 -18.40
CA GLN A 232 5.34 5.83 -18.67
C GLN A 232 5.00 6.55 -17.36
N ILE A 233 4.26 5.93 -16.45
CA ILE A 233 3.93 6.49 -15.13
C ILE A 233 5.20 6.86 -14.35
N PHE A 234 6.18 5.98 -14.29
CA PHE A 234 7.46 6.30 -13.65
C PHE A 234 8.12 7.56 -14.25
N ILE A 235 8.12 7.68 -15.57
CA ILE A 235 8.73 8.84 -16.26
C ILE A 235 7.94 10.12 -15.97
N GLU A 236 6.61 10.08 -16.03
CA GLU A 236 5.72 11.20 -15.73
C GLU A 236 5.85 11.66 -14.27
N ARG A 237 6.19 10.74 -13.37
CA ARG A 237 6.46 11.04 -11.94
C ARG A 237 7.91 11.43 -11.67
N GLY A 238 8.67 11.81 -12.69
CA GLY A 238 10.00 12.40 -12.54
C GLY A 238 11.16 11.41 -12.51
N MET A 239 10.94 10.13 -12.78
CA MET A 239 12.02 9.18 -12.94
C MET A 239 12.72 9.42 -14.28
N GLN A 240 13.96 9.88 -14.25
CA GLN A 240 14.68 10.26 -15.47
C GLN A 240 14.96 9.10 -16.40
N ARG A 241 15.25 7.93 -15.85
CA ARG A 241 15.56 6.70 -16.61
C ARG A 241 14.88 5.50 -16.00
N VAL A 242 14.02 4.87 -16.79
CA VAL A 242 13.27 3.67 -16.39
C VAL A 242 13.51 2.58 -17.44
N LYS A 243 13.87 1.40 -16.99
CA LYS A 243 14.12 0.25 -17.83
C LYS A 243 13.04 -0.82 -17.66
N ILE A 244 12.56 -1.36 -18.77
CA ILE A 244 11.94 -2.68 -18.80
C ILE A 244 13.13 -3.63 -18.94
N GLU A 245 13.38 -4.43 -17.91
CA GLU A 245 14.57 -5.29 -17.84
C GLU A 245 14.48 -6.41 -18.91
N ASP A 246 15.58 -6.60 -19.59
CA ASP A 246 15.76 -7.56 -20.68
C ASP A 246 16.90 -8.55 -20.36
N PHE A 247 18.16 -8.15 -20.53
CA PHE A 247 19.32 -9.00 -20.22
C PHE A 247 19.41 -9.41 -18.75
N ASN A 248 18.97 -8.53 -17.84
CA ASN A 248 18.99 -8.76 -16.39
C ASN A 248 17.60 -9.09 -15.85
N ALA A 249 16.65 -9.51 -16.70
CA ALA A 249 15.26 -9.69 -16.29
C ALA A 249 15.09 -10.75 -15.19
N ILE A 250 15.84 -11.85 -15.28
CA ILE A 250 15.84 -12.90 -14.24
C ILE A 250 16.45 -12.40 -12.93
N ASP A 251 17.60 -11.72 -12.98
CA ASP A 251 18.23 -11.19 -11.77
C ASP A 251 17.35 -10.11 -11.11
N ALA A 252 16.71 -9.25 -11.91
CA ALA A 252 15.76 -8.26 -11.43
C ALA A 252 14.54 -8.91 -10.74
N TRP A 253 14.01 -9.99 -11.31
CA TRP A 253 12.93 -10.75 -10.70
C TRP A 253 13.36 -11.47 -9.42
N LEU A 254 14.52 -12.16 -9.42
CA LEU A 254 15.10 -12.79 -8.23
C LEU A 254 15.37 -11.75 -7.14
N GLY A 255 15.83 -10.56 -7.51
CA GLY A 255 16.01 -9.43 -6.60
C GLY A 255 14.72 -8.96 -5.91
N CYS A 256 13.55 -9.32 -6.44
CA CYS A 256 12.27 -9.04 -5.82
C CYS A 256 11.83 -10.10 -4.79
N ILE A 257 12.51 -11.23 -4.70
CA ILE A 257 12.20 -12.29 -3.74
C ILE A 257 12.84 -11.96 -2.38
N PRO A 258 12.09 -11.98 -1.27
CA PRO A 258 12.64 -11.73 0.06
C PRO A 258 13.82 -12.66 0.37
N GLY A 259 14.87 -12.11 0.98
CA GLY A 259 16.07 -12.86 1.33
C GLY A 259 17.12 -12.99 0.20
N LEU A 260 16.76 -12.86 -1.08
CA LEU A 260 17.70 -12.92 -2.20
C LEU A 260 18.39 -11.56 -2.44
N VAL A 261 19.28 -11.20 -1.52
CA VAL A 261 19.97 -9.91 -1.52
C VAL A 261 20.97 -9.77 -2.66
N GLY A 262 21.65 -10.88 -3.03
CA GLY A 262 22.70 -10.89 -4.05
C GLY A 262 22.20 -10.60 -5.48
N ALA A 263 20.95 -10.92 -5.78
CA ALA A 263 20.33 -10.71 -7.09
C ALA A 263 19.88 -9.25 -7.34
N ASN A 264 19.97 -8.36 -6.35
CA ASN A 264 19.56 -6.97 -6.52
C ASN A 264 20.61 -6.18 -7.32
N ILE A 265 20.31 -5.97 -8.61
CA ILE A 265 21.19 -5.32 -9.58
C ILE A 265 21.14 -3.78 -9.55
N ARG A 266 20.14 -3.18 -8.91
CA ARG A 266 19.93 -1.73 -8.82
C ARG A 266 19.97 -1.29 -7.37
N ARG A 267 20.96 -0.46 -7.01
CA ARG A 267 21.15 0.03 -5.63
C ARG A 267 21.50 1.53 -5.62
N PRO A 268 20.63 2.41 -6.17
CA PRO A 268 20.88 3.85 -6.06
C PRO A 268 20.84 4.29 -4.59
N LEU A 269 21.73 5.22 -4.28
CA LEU A 269 21.80 5.87 -2.97
C LEU A 269 20.79 7.01 -2.93
N ILE A 270 19.89 7.00 -1.96
CA ILE A 270 18.89 8.07 -1.78
C ILE A 270 18.84 8.53 -0.32
N SER A 271 18.43 9.77 -0.09
CA SER A 271 18.22 10.29 1.24
C SER A 271 16.95 9.69 1.87
N THR A 272 16.92 9.61 3.20
CA THR A 272 15.74 9.15 3.95
C THR A 272 14.52 10.05 3.72
N GLY A 273 14.70 11.34 3.45
CA GLY A 273 13.63 12.25 3.07
C GLY A 273 12.97 11.85 1.74
N ASN A 274 13.77 11.57 0.72
CA ASN A 274 13.25 11.09 -0.56
C ASN A 274 12.65 9.69 -0.46
N LEU A 275 13.21 8.82 0.40
CA LEU A 275 12.64 7.50 0.66
C LEU A 275 11.18 7.57 1.09
N VAL A 276 10.85 8.44 2.04
CA VAL A 276 9.49 8.63 2.55
C VAL A 276 8.50 9.01 1.43
N HIS A 277 8.94 9.83 0.47
CA HIS A 277 8.13 10.22 -0.68
C HIS A 277 7.89 9.07 -1.68
N MET A 278 8.83 8.14 -1.77
CA MET A 278 8.79 7.03 -2.73
C MET A 278 8.27 5.71 -2.15
N MET A 279 8.02 5.65 -0.85
CA MET A 279 7.40 4.46 -0.25
C MET A 279 5.92 4.38 -0.61
N PRO A 280 5.40 3.18 -0.91
CA PRO A 280 3.97 2.96 -1.14
C PRO A 280 3.22 3.01 0.19
N LEU A 281 2.93 4.20 0.68
CA LEU A 281 2.23 4.42 1.95
C LEU A 281 0.71 4.43 1.80
N ALA A 282 0.20 4.62 0.58
CA ALA A 282 -1.21 4.55 0.24
C ALA A 282 -1.50 3.26 -0.52
N LEU A 283 -2.48 2.50 -0.06
CA LEU A 283 -2.98 1.31 -0.72
C LEU A 283 -4.49 1.41 -0.87
N ALA A 284 -5.04 0.85 -1.96
CA ALA A 284 -6.47 0.67 -2.10
C ALA A 284 -6.93 -0.39 -1.10
N TRP A 285 -7.52 0.05 0.00
CA TRP A 285 -8.11 -0.87 0.98
C TRP A 285 -9.41 -1.45 0.42
N ALA A 286 -9.49 -2.78 0.37
CA ALA A 286 -10.65 -3.48 -0.18
C ALA A 286 -11.88 -3.48 0.74
N GLY A 287 -11.81 -2.94 1.95
CA GLY A 287 -12.85 -3.04 2.97
C GLY A 287 -12.87 -4.38 3.70
N ASP A 288 -13.52 -4.43 4.86
CA ASP A 288 -13.63 -5.64 5.67
C ASP A 288 -14.36 -6.76 4.93
N GLU A 289 -13.86 -7.99 5.06
CA GLU A 289 -14.47 -9.18 4.41
C GLU A 289 -15.83 -9.54 4.97
N ARG A 290 -16.07 -9.20 6.23
CA ARG A 290 -17.33 -9.43 6.92
C ARG A 290 -17.75 -8.19 7.69
N ASN A 291 -19.05 -7.94 7.76
CA ASN A 291 -19.62 -7.02 8.72
C ASN A 291 -19.65 -7.69 10.09
N LYS A 292 -18.73 -7.32 10.99
CA LYS A 292 -18.59 -7.92 12.32
C LYS A 292 -19.80 -7.65 13.22
N HIS A 293 -20.45 -6.49 13.08
CA HIS A 293 -21.62 -6.11 13.88
C HIS A 293 -22.87 -6.92 13.49
N LEU A 294 -23.09 -7.09 12.17
CA LEU A 294 -24.25 -7.79 11.64
C LEU A 294 -24.00 -9.30 11.40
N ASP A 295 -22.82 -9.79 11.73
CA ASP A 295 -22.34 -11.16 11.51
C ASP A 295 -22.66 -11.69 10.11
N GLY A 296 -22.34 -10.91 9.09
CA GLY A 296 -22.69 -11.22 7.72
C GLY A 296 -21.67 -10.74 6.68
N PRO A 297 -21.93 -11.00 5.39
CA PRO A 297 -21.09 -10.51 4.30
C PRO A 297 -21.12 -8.98 4.22
N PRO A 298 -20.21 -8.35 3.47
CA PRO A 298 -20.26 -6.91 3.20
C PRO A 298 -21.63 -6.48 2.64
N LEU A 299 -22.04 -5.26 2.95
CA LEU A 299 -23.33 -4.75 2.51
C LEU A 299 -23.43 -4.68 0.98
N LEU A 300 -22.40 -4.12 0.34
CA LEU A 300 -22.29 -4.05 -1.13
C LEU A 300 -20.84 -4.29 -1.56
N TYR A 301 -20.70 -4.73 -2.80
CA TYR A 301 -19.44 -4.70 -3.52
C TYR A 301 -19.51 -3.55 -4.53
N THR A 302 -18.54 -2.66 -4.50
CA THR A 302 -18.44 -1.51 -5.37
C THR A 302 -17.13 -1.54 -6.14
N GLN A 303 -17.06 -0.82 -7.24
CA GLN A 303 -15.85 -0.68 -8.03
C GLN A 303 -15.04 0.52 -7.51
N THR A 304 -13.73 0.38 -7.48
CA THR A 304 -12.79 1.50 -7.29
C THR A 304 -12.29 1.99 -8.65
N ASP A 305 -11.51 3.05 -8.66
CA ASP A 305 -10.83 3.53 -9.89
C ASP A 305 -9.76 2.54 -10.39
N GLY A 306 -9.37 1.57 -9.57
CA GLY A 306 -8.42 0.51 -9.90
C GLY A 306 -9.06 -0.87 -10.01
N SER A 307 -8.23 -1.91 -9.97
CA SER A 307 -8.66 -3.32 -10.07
C SER A 307 -9.21 -3.90 -8.77
N THR A 308 -9.05 -3.23 -7.65
CA THR A 308 -9.48 -3.73 -6.34
C THR A 308 -10.95 -3.41 -6.09
N PRO A 309 -11.86 -4.39 -6.01
CA PRO A 309 -13.24 -4.15 -5.60
C PRO A 309 -13.28 -3.70 -4.14
N TYR A 310 -14.21 -2.80 -3.83
CA TYR A 310 -14.40 -2.31 -2.46
C TYR A 310 -15.61 -2.95 -1.80
N ARG A 311 -15.42 -3.43 -0.59
CA ARG A 311 -16.45 -4.04 0.25
C ARG A 311 -17.05 -2.98 1.16
N LEU A 312 -18.20 -2.43 0.76
CA LEU A 312 -18.87 -1.40 1.53
C LEU A 312 -19.56 -1.99 2.76
N ASN A 313 -19.21 -1.49 3.94
CA ASN A 313 -19.88 -1.69 5.20
C ASN A 313 -20.20 -0.31 5.80
N LEU A 314 -21.42 -0.07 6.26
CA LEU A 314 -21.81 1.21 6.83
C LEU A 314 -21.57 1.30 8.35
N HIS A 315 -21.37 0.14 9.01
CA HIS A 315 -21.14 0.09 10.45
C HIS A 315 -19.66 0.27 10.79
N ILE A 316 -19.39 1.17 11.73
CA ILE A 316 -18.13 1.28 12.44
C ILE A 316 -18.41 0.84 13.88
N LYS A 317 -18.03 -0.39 14.23
CA LYS A 317 -18.46 -1.08 15.46
C LYS A 317 -19.98 -1.25 15.43
N ASP A 318 -20.70 -0.67 16.41
CA ASP A 318 -22.17 -0.68 16.56
C ASP A 318 -22.87 0.53 15.92
N VAL A 319 -22.13 1.51 15.43
CA VAL A 319 -22.67 2.75 14.84
C VAL A 319 -22.79 2.62 13.33
N GLY A 320 -24.03 2.67 12.81
CA GLY A 320 -24.34 2.53 11.37
C GLY A 320 -24.98 3.78 10.75
N HIS A 321 -24.86 4.97 11.37
CA HIS A 321 -25.42 6.20 10.81
C HIS A 321 -24.64 6.64 9.56
N SER A 322 -25.38 6.95 8.50
CA SER A 322 -24.80 7.39 7.23
C SER A 322 -25.54 8.58 6.67
N LEU A 323 -24.81 9.54 6.12
CA LEU A 323 -25.38 10.72 5.45
C LEU A 323 -24.95 10.71 3.99
N MET A 324 -25.94 10.82 3.07
CA MET A 324 -25.69 10.85 1.63
C MET A 324 -26.06 12.22 1.06
N ILE A 325 -25.06 12.94 0.58
CA ILE A 325 -25.21 14.27 0.01
C ILE A 325 -24.75 14.26 -1.46
N GLY A 326 -25.43 15.00 -2.29
CA GLY A 326 -25.04 15.16 -3.70
C GLY A 326 -26.08 15.97 -4.48
N PRO A 327 -25.75 16.46 -5.68
CA PRO A 327 -26.65 17.23 -6.52
C PRO A 327 -27.84 16.39 -7.03
N THR A 328 -28.86 17.06 -7.53
CA THR A 328 -29.99 16.39 -8.18
C THR A 328 -29.50 15.63 -9.43
N GLY A 329 -29.98 14.41 -9.63
CA GLY A 329 -29.57 13.55 -10.75
C GLY A 329 -28.30 12.72 -10.50
N ALA A 330 -27.59 12.90 -9.40
CA ALA A 330 -26.38 12.14 -9.05
C ALA A 330 -26.60 10.67 -8.65
N GLY A 331 -27.82 10.15 -8.75
CA GLY A 331 -28.11 8.74 -8.44
C GLY A 331 -28.33 8.42 -6.96
N LYS A 332 -28.45 9.42 -6.06
CA LYS A 332 -28.64 9.21 -4.61
C LYS A 332 -29.75 8.21 -4.28
N SER A 333 -30.94 8.41 -4.84
CA SER A 333 -32.09 7.53 -4.57
C SER A 333 -31.88 6.11 -5.08
N VAL A 334 -31.20 5.96 -6.22
CA VAL A 334 -30.84 4.63 -6.75
C VAL A 334 -29.87 3.92 -5.83
N HIS A 335 -28.84 4.65 -5.38
CA HIS A 335 -27.84 4.09 -4.46
C HIS A 335 -28.46 3.73 -3.10
N LEU A 336 -29.36 4.58 -2.57
CA LEU A 336 -30.09 4.29 -1.35
C LEU A 336 -30.97 3.03 -1.50
N ASN A 337 -31.72 2.91 -2.60
CA ASN A 337 -32.50 1.70 -2.90
C ASN A 337 -31.62 0.44 -3.00
N CYS A 338 -30.39 0.54 -3.54
CA CYS A 338 -29.44 -0.58 -3.55
C CYS A 338 -29.02 -0.98 -2.13
N ILE A 339 -28.76 0.00 -1.25
CA ILE A 339 -28.44 -0.23 0.17
C ILE A 339 -29.61 -0.91 0.89
N GLU A 340 -30.82 -0.39 0.74
CA GLU A 340 -32.07 -0.92 1.32
C GLU A 340 -32.33 -2.36 0.89
N ALA A 341 -32.20 -2.64 -0.41
CA ALA A 341 -32.33 -4.00 -0.96
C ALA A 341 -31.25 -4.94 -0.41
N ALA A 342 -29.99 -4.49 -0.39
CA ALA A 342 -28.87 -5.28 0.07
C ALA A 342 -28.89 -5.58 1.57
N PHE A 343 -29.42 -4.67 2.39
CA PHE A 343 -29.50 -4.83 3.84
C PHE A 343 -30.36 -6.03 4.24
N ARG A 344 -31.34 -6.42 3.41
CA ARG A 344 -32.22 -7.58 3.65
C ARG A 344 -31.52 -8.94 3.72
N LYS A 345 -30.25 -9.03 3.28
CA LYS A 345 -29.45 -10.27 3.40
C LYS A 345 -29.09 -10.64 4.85
N TYR A 346 -29.15 -9.68 5.77
CA TYR A 346 -28.82 -9.93 7.16
C TYR A 346 -29.99 -10.58 7.91
N LYS A 347 -29.66 -11.41 8.89
CA LYS A 347 -30.65 -12.13 9.69
C LYS A 347 -31.54 -11.16 10.45
N ASN A 348 -32.87 -11.36 10.37
CA ASN A 348 -33.87 -10.54 11.04
C ASN A 348 -33.85 -9.05 10.65
N ALA A 349 -33.27 -8.70 9.50
CA ALA A 349 -33.21 -7.33 9.03
C ALA A 349 -34.60 -6.76 8.80
N ARG A 350 -34.83 -5.54 9.27
CA ARG A 350 -36.00 -4.71 8.96
C ARG A 350 -35.54 -3.43 8.32
N VAL A 351 -36.26 -3.00 7.27
CA VAL A 351 -36.03 -1.72 6.59
C VAL A 351 -37.30 -0.90 6.70
N ILE A 352 -37.19 0.27 7.31
CA ILE A 352 -38.29 1.23 7.44
C ILE A 352 -37.86 2.49 6.68
N ILE A 353 -38.67 2.93 5.73
CA ILE A 353 -38.34 4.01 4.80
C ILE A 353 -39.34 5.14 4.96
N PHE A 354 -38.86 6.34 5.23
CA PHE A 354 -39.64 7.58 5.16
C PHE A 354 -39.26 8.33 3.89
N ASP A 355 -40.14 8.30 2.89
CA ASP A 355 -39.81 8.76 1.55
C ASP A 355 -40.88 9.76 1.04
N LYS A 356 -40.54 11.04 0.99
CA LYS A 356 -41.43 12.10 0.50
C LYS A 356 -41.73 11.96 -1.01
N GLY A 357 -40.79 11.42 -1.78
CA GLY A 357 -40.83 11.32 -3.25
C GLY A 357 -41.38 10.02 -3.79
N ALA A 358 -41.69 9.04 -2.93
CA ALA A 358 -42.04 7.66 -3.29
C ALA A 358 -41.03 6.97 -4.22
N SER A 359 -39.75 7.33 -4.10
CA SER A 359 -38.66 6.78 -4.92
C SER A 359 -38.38 5.31 -4.60
N SER A 360 -38.65 4.87 -3.36
CA SER A 360 -38.46 3.47 -2.89
C SER A 360 -39.77 2.63 -3.02
N LYS A 361 -40.86 3.16 -3.57
CA LYS A 361 -42.10 2.45 -3.71
C LYS A 361 -42.01 1.15 -4.50
N ILE A 362 -41.35 1.20 -5.67
CA ILE A 362 -41.23 0.05 -6.56
C ILE A 362 -40.38 -1.04 -5.87
N LEU A 363 -39.28 -0.65 -5.22
CA LEU A 363 -38.46 -1.57 -4.45
C LEU A 363 -39.28 -2.23 -3.34
N THR A 364 -39.98 -1.43 -2.53
CA THR A 364 -40.78 -1.93 -1.40
C THR A 364 -41.79 -2.97 -1.86
N MET A 365 -42.54 -2.70 -2.94
CA MET A 365 -43.50 -3.65 -3.50
C MET A 365 -42.82 -4.88 -4.11
N GLY A 366 -41.74 -4.69 -4.83
CA GLY A 366 -40.99 -5.79 -5.48
C GLY A 366 -40.40 -6.79 -4.50
N VAL A 367 -40.04 -6.36 -3.30
CA VAL A 367 -39.54 -7.24 -2.23
C VAL A 367 -40.64 -7.80 -1.30
N GLY A 368 -41.91 -7.54 -1.61
CA GLY A 368 -43.04 -7.99 -0.81
C GLY A 368 -43.28 -7.16 0.47
N GLY A 369 -42.73 -5.94 0.52
CA GLY A 369 -42.93 -5.01 1.62
C GLY A 369 -44.29 -4.31 1.57
N LYS A 370 -44.63 -3.61 2.65
CA LYS A 370 -45.89 -2.82 2.75
C LYS A 370 -45.57 -1.36 2.44
N PHE A 371 -46.25 -0.79 1.48
CA PHE A 371 -46.20 0.63 1.12
C PHE A 371 -47.44 1.36 1.62
N TYR A 372 -47.25 2.44 2.37
CA TYR A 372 -48.29 3.28 2.90
C TYR A 372 -48.20 4.67 2.27
N ASP A 373 -49.21 5.07 1.47
CA ASP A 373 -49.28 6.41 0.88
C ASP A 373 -50.05 7.36 1.82
N ILE A 374 -49.31 7.93 2.77
CA ILE A 374 -49.88 8.76 3.85
C ILE A 374 -50.54 10.05 3.30
N GLY A 375 -49.95 10.61 2.20
CA GLY A 375 -50.42 11.89 1.66
C GLY A 375 -51.62 11.79 0.71
N ARG A 376 -51.89 10.61 0.15
CA ARG A 376 -52.92 10.42 -0.91
C ARG A 376 -54.01 9.43 -0.57
N SER A 377 -53.77 8.53 0.37
CA SER A 377 -54.71 7.49 0.75
C SER A 377 -55.72 8.01 1.80
N ARG A 378 -56.98 8.04 1.44
CA ARG A 378 -58.06 8.35 2.39
C ARG A 378 -58.37 7.20 3.37
N SER A 379 -57.79 6.03 3.17
CA SER A 379 -58.01 4.85 4.01
C SER A 379 -57.05 4.76 5.18
N LEU A 380 -56.03 5.62 5.26
CA LEU A 380 -55.04 5.65 6.31
C LEU A 380 -55.31 6.87 7.21
N SER A 381 -55.62 6.63 8.45
CA SER A 381 -55.77 7.67 9.48
C SER A 381 -54.89 7.31 10.69
N PHE A 382 -54.32 8.32 11.29
CA PHE A 382 -53.56 8.21 12.52
C PHE A 382 -54.33 8.86 13.64
N GLN A 383 -54.35 8.25 14.80
CA GLN A 383 -54.89 8.80 16.02
C GLN A 383 -53.80 9.00 17.06
N PRO A 384 -53.05 10.09 17.00
CA PRO A 384 -51.95 10.33 17.96
C PRO A 384 -52.38 10.33 19.43
N LEU A 385 -53.67 10.65 19.68
CA LEU A 385 -54.23 10.74 21.00
C LEU A 385 -55.08 9.50 21.41
N ALA A 386 -54.93 8.36 20.69
CA ALA A 386 -55.77 7.18 20.93
C ALA A 386 -55.58 6.54 22.31
N HIS A 387 -54.45 6.73 22.92
CA HIS A 387 -54.06 6.13 24.21
C HIS A 387 -53.80 7.18 25.31
N ILE A 388 -54.46 8.33 25.22
CA ILE A 388 -54.32 9.46 26.17
C ILE A 388 -54.65 9.10 27.62
N ASP A 389 -55.35 7.98 27.85
CA ASP A 389 -55.65 7.46 29.18
C ASP A 389 -54.43 6.84 29.86
N ASP A 390 -53.38 6.48 29.12
CA ASP A 390 -52.09 6.03 29.63
C ASP A 390 -51.23 7.24 30.02
N GLU A 391 -50.57 7.17 31.19
CA GLU A 391 -49.83 8.31 31.75
C GLU A 391 -48.57 8.62 30.91
N ASP A 392 -47.89 7.60 30.41
CA ASP A 392 -46.69 7.76 29.57
C ASP A 392 -47.05 8.30 28.18
N GLU A 393 -48.15 7.81 27.57
CA GLU A 393 -48.68 8.29 26.29
C GLU A 393 -49.25 9.71 26.40
N ARG A 394 -49.81 10.10 27.55
CA ARG A 394 -50.29 11.47 27.80
C ARG A 394 -49.14 12.47 27.80
N GLN A 395 -48.01 12.13 28.42
CA GLN A 395 -46.86 13.01 28.41
C GLN A 395 -46.31 13.18 26.99
N TRP A 396 -46.24 12.09 26.20
CA TRP A 396 -45.83 12.14 24.80
C TRP A 396 -46.82 12.98 23.95
N ALA A 397 -48.11 12.80 24.16
CA ALA A 397 -49.15 13.56 23.46
C ALA A 397 -49.05 15.07 23.73
N LEU A 398 -48.77 15.43 24.99
CA LEU A 398 -48.55 16.81 25.40
C LEU A 398 -47.33 17.43 24.70
N ASP A 399 -46.22 16.74 24.68
CA ASP A 399 -45.02 17.21 24.00
C ASP A 399 -45.24 17.32 22.49
N TRP A 400 -45.89 16.35 21.88
CA TRP A 400 -46.29 16.38 20.46
C TRP A 400 -47.19 17.56 20.11
N LEU A 401 -48.21 17.85 20.92
CA LEU A 401 -49.07 19.01 20.75
C LEU A 401 -48.34 20.34 20.87
N CYS A 402 -47.43 20.44 21.84
CA CYS A 402 -46.61 21.62 22.02
C CYS A 402 -45.67 21.86 20.83
N ASP A 403 -45.05 20.81 20.28
CA ASP A 403 -44.20 20.91 19.11
C ASP A 403 -45.02 21.27 17.86
N TYR A 404 -46.20 20.70 17.67
CA TYR A 404 -47.09 21.06 16.57
C TYR A 404 -47.51 22.53 16.62
N LEU A 405 -47.89 23.04 17.81
CA LEU A 405 -48.26 24.45 17.99
C LEU A 405 -47.06 25.39 17.75
N ARG A 406 -45.87 24.98 18.14
CA ARG A 406 -44.64 25.75 17.90
C ARG A 406 -44.32 25.85 16.42
N GLU A 407 -44.53 24.78 15.64
CA GLU A 407 -44.35 24.79 14.18
C GLU A 407 -45.36 25.73 13.50
N GLU A 408 -46.56 25.89 14.07
CA GLU A 408 -47.57 26.88 13.62
C GLU A 408 -47.28 28.30 14.11
N GLY A 409 -46.14 28.54 14.80
CA GLY A 409 -45.74 29.84 15.32
C GLY A 409 -46.44 30.25 16.62
N ILE A 410 -47.03 29.30 17.36
CA ILE A 410 -47.70 29.53 18.63
C ILE A 410 -46.80 29.06 19.76
N ASP A 411 -46.26 29.98 20.55
CA ASP A 411 -45.47 29.64 21.74
C ASP A 411 -46.41 29.26 22.90
N VAL A 412 -46.24 28.03 23.38
CA VAL A 412 -47.02 27.50 24.51
C VAL A 412 -46.35 27.89 25.83
N THR A 413 -47.05 28.67 26.66
CA THR A 413 -46.58 29.03 27.98
C THR A 413 -46.64 27.84 28.96
N PRO A 414 -45.79 27.81 30.03
CA PRO A 414 -45.87 26.76 31.05
C PRO A 414 -47.23 26.57 31.70
N GLU A 415 -48.01 27.67 31.85
CA GLU A 415 -49.37 27.62 32.37
C GLU A 415 -50.33 26.93 31.40
N GLN A 416 -50.20 27.22 30.11
CA GLN A 416 -51.00 26.56 29.06
C GLN A 416 -50.64 25.08 28.93
N LYS A 417 -49.34 24.75 29.07
CA LYS A 417 -48.87 23.35 29.07
C LYS A 417 -49.48 22.54 30.23
N GLY A 418 -49.74 23.18 31.39
CA GLY A 418 -50.38 22.54 32.54
C GLY A 418 -51.88 22.35 32.40
N ILE A 419 -52.55 23.01 31.44
CA ILE A 419 -54.00 22.91 31.17
C ILE A 419 -54.28 21.86 30.07
N MET A 420 -53.31 21.63 29.18
CA MET A 420 -53.38 20.61 28.14
C MET A 420 -53.28 19.21 28.71
#